data_b97ff7127d488b53a32d467c54a00aac
#
_entry.id   b97ff7127d488b53a32d467c54a00aac
#
_cell.length_a   1.000
_cell.length_b   1.000
_cell.length_c   1.000
_cell.angle_alpha   90.00
_cell.angle_beta   90.00
_cell.angle_gamma   90.00
#
_symmetry.space_group_name_H-M   'P 1'
#
loop_
_entity.id
_entity.type
_entity.pdbx_description
1 polymer ?
#
loop_
_entity_poly.entity_id
_entity_poly.type
_entity_poly.pdbx_seq_one_letter_code
_entity_poly.pdbx_strand_id
1 'polypeptide(L)'
;MDESYTAVDDVVVLSYHEPAGPLGFLPTHAYLIKGREPILVETGLYTQTAGFLAALRAEIDPAELRWIAITHEDLDHAGNLEAMLRAAPRARLVLSFLAMLKIARPDLTTPDRVLIATPGQALTLGERRFGVIRPPVFDSSATVGYYDETTGSLFSADSFGGLVPAPTSTADVRDPAYLDGSTIFMSANSAWLHDVAPAGFRRALDVVRGLRPEVVLPTHGAPLKGESGALCDHLEKLPGTEPFRFPDDAAFRVMLEQMKAQGGRAA
;
A
#
# COMPACT_ATOMS: atom_id res chain seq x y z
N MET A 1 -15.27 5.62 0.52
CA MET A 1 -14.76 4.26 0.88
C MET A 1 -15.68 3.23 0.27
N ASP A 2 -15.11 2.15 -0.18
CA ASP A 2 -15.89 0.99 -0.63
C ASP A 2 -16.27 0.13 0.59
N GLU A 3 -16.96 -0.99 0.35
CA GLU A 3 -17.28 -1.94 1.41
C GLU A 3 -16.01 -2.66 1.87
N SER A 4 -15.81 -2.74 3.19
CA SER A 4 -14.70 -3.51 3.78
C SER A 4 -14.94 -5.01 3.60
N TYR A 5 -13.86 -5.78 3.44
CA TYR A 5 -13.95 -7.23 3.28
C TYR A 5 -12.76 -7.94 3.95
N THR A 6 -12.92 -9.21 4.27
CA THR A 6 -11.85 -10.03 4.84
C THR A 6 -10.94 -10.56 3.73
N ALA A 7 -9.64 -10.24 3.79
CA ALA A 7 -8.63 -10.75 2.87
C ALA A 7 -8.22 -12.18 3.22
N VAL A 8 -7.81 -12.38 4.46
CA VAL A 8 -7.34 -13.66 5.00
C VAL A 8 -7.51 -13.66 6.53
N ASP A 9 -8.01 -14.74 7.09
CA ASP A 9 -8.20 -14.95 8.53
C ASP A 9 -8.84 -13.72 9.22
N ASP A 10 -8.06 -13.00 10.02
CA ASP A 10 -8.46 -11.83 10.79
C ASP A 10 -7.98 -10.50 10.17
N VAL A 11 -7.54 -10.51 8.91
CA VAL A 11 -7.12 -9.32 8.17
C VAL A 11 -8.27 -8.77 7.34
N VAL A 12 -8.76 -7.59 7.72
CA VAL A 12 -9.82 -6.85 7.01
C VAL A 12 -9.19 -5.76 6.14
N VAL A 13 -9.64 -5.67 4.89
CA VAL A 13 -9.28 -4.59 3.95
C VAL A 13 -10.26 -3.45 4.15
N LEU A 14 -9.75 -2.28 4.52
CA LEU A 14 -10.48 -1.01 4.45
C LEU A 14 -10.26 -0.45 3.05
N SER A 15 -11.22 -0.70 2.16
CA SER A 15 -11.07 -0.55 0.72
C SER A 15 -11.44 0.85 0.23
N TYR A 16 -10.65 1.38 -0.69
CA TYR A 16 -10.97 2.56 -1.51
C TYR A 16 -10.36 2.42 -2.89
N HIS A 17 -11.08 2.89 -3.92
CA HIS A 17 -10.60 2.94 -5.29
C HIS A 17 -10.66 4.38 -5.78
N GLU A 18 -9.49 5.02 -5.91
CA GLU A 18 -9.36 6.39 -6.42
C GLU A 18 -9.60 6.39 -7.94
N PRO A 19 -10.53 7.20 -8.47
CA PRO A 19 -10.68 7.33 -9.92
C PRO A 19 -9.42 7.88 -10.60
N ALA A 20 -8.88 7.13 -11.56
CA ALA A 20 -7.69 7.48 -12.34
C ALA A 20 -8.04 7.89 -13.79
N GLY A 21 -9.25 8.39 -14.02
CA GLY A 21 -9.72 8.83 -15.33
C GLY A 21 -9.71 7.69 -16.36
N PRO A 22 -9.08 7.87 -17.53
CA PRO A 22 -9.06 6.84 -18.59
C PRO A 22 -8.26 5.60 -18.21
N LEU A 23 -7.45 5.65 -17.14
CA LEU A 23 -6.67 4.51 -16.63
C LEU A 23 -7.46 3.62 -15.66
N GLY A 24 -8.75 3.93 -15.42
CA GLY A 24 -9.60 3.18 -14.51
C GLY A 24 -9.52 3.68 -13.07
N PHE A 25 -9.11 2.84 -12.16
CA PHE A 25 -9.04 3.13 -10.73
C PHE A 25 -7.70 2.71 -10.14
N LEU A 26 -7.23 3.48 -9.16
CA LEU A 26 -6.10 3.12 -8.31
C LEU A 26 -6.65 2.63 -6.96
N PRO A 27 -6.54 1.34 -6.63
CA PRO A 27 -6.83 0.88 -5.28
C PRO A 27 -5.96 1.59 -4.26
N THR A 28 -6.53 1.96 -3.11
CA THR A 28 -5.79 2.56 -1.98
C THR A 28 -6.35 1.95 -0.71
N HIS A 29 -5.69 0.91 -0.23
CA HIS A 29 -6.16 0.08 0.87
C HIS A 29 -5.38 0.34 2.14
N ALA A 30 -6.07 0.18 3.28
CA ALA A 30 -5.44 -0.04 4.57
C ALA A 30 -5.91 -1.39 5.11
N TYR A 31 -5.16 -1.96 6.05
CA TYR A 31 -5.41 -3.31 6.54
C TYR A 31 -5.55 -3.30 8.06
N LEU A 32 -6.71 -3.75 8.54
CA LEU A 32 -6.93 -3.97 9.97
C LEU A 32 -6.68 -5.44 10.29
N ILE A 33 -5.70 -5.71 11.12
CA ILE A 33 -5.45 -7.03 11.69
C ILE A 33 -6.14 -7.09 13.04
N LYS A 34 -7.20 -7.89 13.14
CA LYS A 34 -7.95 -8.09 14.39
C LYS A 34 -7.17 -9.01 15.35
N GLY A 35 -7.34 -8.83 16.64
CA GLY A 35 -6.66 -9.62 17.67
C GLY A 35 -6.77 -8.94 19.02
N ARG A 36 -6.05 -9.45 20.02
CA ARG A 36 -6.02 -8.83 21.36
C ARG A 36 -5.32 -7.47 21.35
N GLU A 37 -4.34 -7.32 20.49
CA GLU A 37 -3.65 -6.06 20.21
C GLU A 37 -3.83 -5.70 18.73
N PRO A 38 -4.99 -5.10 18.34
CA PRO A 38 -5.29 -4.81 16.94
C PRO A 38 -4.24 -3.90 16.31
N ILE A 39 -3.92 -4.20 15.05
CA ILE A 39 -2.92 -3.49 14.24
C ILE A 39 -3.59 -2.89 13.02
N LEU A 40 -3.38 -1.62 12.77
CA LEU A 40 -3.76 -0.98 11.51
C LEU A 40 -2.49 -0.79 10.67
N VAL A 41 -2.46 -1.37 9.47
CA VAL A 41 -1.40 -1.14 8.48
C VAL A 41 -1.93 -0.15 7.46
N GLU A 42 -1.26 0.97 7.29
CA GLU A 42 -1.64 2.18 6.56
C GLU A 42 -2.82 2.94 7.17
N THR A 43 -2.97 4.19 6.76
CA THR A 43 -4.09 5.05 7.20
C THR A 43 -4.88 5.65 6.04
N GLY A 44 -4.60 5.23 4.81
CA GLY A 44 -5.32 5.64 3.62
C GLY A 44 -5.17 7.12 3.24
N LEU A 45 -5.89 7.50 2.21
CA LEU A 45 -5.80 8.79 1.56
C LEU A 45 -6.43 9.91 2.40
N TYR A 46 -5.73 11.03 2.57
CA TYR A 46 -6.17 12.18 3.39
C TYR A 46 -7.51 12.80 2.97
N THR A 47 -7.87 12.72 1.67
CA THR A 47 -9.15 13.21 1.17
C THR A 47 -10.34 12.37 1.64
N GLN A 48 -10.09 11.18 2.17
CA GLN A 48 -11.09 10.21 2.59
C GLN A 48 -11.22 10.07 4.12
N THR A 49 -10.70 11.02 4.90
CA THR A 49 -10.63 10.92 6.38
C THR A 49 -11.96 10.51 7.03
N ALA A 50 -13.06 11.15 6.68
CA ALA A 50 -14.36 10.85 7.29
C ALA A 50 -14.84 9.44 6.93
N GLY A 51 -14.72 9.05 5.67
CA GLY A 51 -15.08 7.71 5.19
C GLY A 51 -14.18 6.62 5.80
N PHE A 52 -12.86 6.89 5.86
CA PHE A 52 -11.90 5.98 6.47
C PHE A 52 -12.21 5.70 7.95
N LEU A 53 -12.44 6.75 8.73
CA LEU A 53 -12.82 6.61 10.14
C LEU A 53 -14.16 5.89 10.31
N ALA A 54 -15.12 6.11 9.41
CA ALA A 54 -16.40 5.41 9.46
C ALA A 54 -16.23 3.91 9.15
N ALA A 55 -15.45 3.56 8.12
CA ALA A 55 -15.14 2.17 7.78
C ALA A 55 -14.42 1.45 8.92
N LEU A 56 -13.41 2.09 9.52
CA LEU A 56 -12.70 1.50 10.67
C LEU A 56 -13.63 1.29 11.87
N ARG A 57 -14.50 2.27 12.18
CA ARG A 57 -15.48 2.16 13.28
C ARG A 57 -16.52 1.07 13.08
N ALA A 58 -16.79 0.69 11.84
CA ALA A 58 -17.67 -0.45 11.58
C ALA A 58 -17.02 -1.79 11.96
N GLU A 59 -15.67 -1.83 12.01
CA GLU A 59 -14.89 -3.02 12.29
C GLU A 59 -14.44 -3.12 13.76
N ILE A 60 -13.98 -2.00 14.34
CA ILE A 60 -13.57 -1.87 15.76
C ILE A 60 -13.75 -0.44 16.27
N ASP A 61 -13.73 -0.24 17.58
CA ASP A 61 -13.50 1.09 18.17
C ASP A 61 -12.02 1.47 17.93
N PRO A 62 -11.71 2.59 17.23
CA PRO A 62 -10.34 3.03 17.02
C PRO A 62 -9.52 3.15 18.31
N ALA A 63 -10.15 3.42 19.47
CA ALA A 63 -9.47 3.46 20.77
C ALA A 63 -8.92 2.10 21.22
N GLU A 64 -9.34 1.00 20.60
CA GLU A 64 -8.82 -0.35 20.86
C GLU A 64 -7.50 -0.62 20.14
N LEU A 65 -7.18 0.12 19.07
CA LEU A 65 -5.93 -0.05 18.36
C LEU A 65 -4.72 0.04 19.30
N ARG A 66 -3.78 -0.85 19.11
CA ARG A 66 -2.50 -0.89 19.83
C ARG A 66 -1.33 -0.50 18.95
N TRP A 67 -1.45 -0.71 17.66
CA TRP A 67 -0.39 -0.49 16.71
C TRP A 67 -0.94 0.15 15.44
N ILE A 68 -0.21 1.14 14.91
CA ILE A 68 -0.42 1.72 13.60
C ILE A 68 0.91 1.59 12.87
N ALA A 69 0.96 0.78 11.82
CA ALA A 69 2.15 0.51 11.04
C ALA A 69 2.05 1.24 9.69
N ILE A 70 3.01 2.10 9.39
CA ILE A 70 3.08 2.86 8.14
C ILE A 70 4.25 2.33 7.33
N THR A 71 4.02 2.04 6.05
CA THR A 71 5.08 1.57 5.16
C THR A 71 5.98 2.72 4.72
N HIS A 72 5.40 3.87 4.35
CA HIS A 72 6.10 5.12 4.05
C HIS A 72 5.20 6.35 4.24
N GLU A 73 5.75 7.54 4.00
CA GLU A 73 5.16 8.80 4.42
C GLU A 73 4.14 9.42 3.47
N ASP A 74 3.87 8.84 2.32
CA ASP A 74 3.02 9.44 1.31
C ASP A 74 1.55 9.56 1.76
N LEU A 75 0.83 10.52 1.16
CA LEU A 75 -0.49 10.95 1.65
C LEU A 75 -1.61 9.93 1.43
N ASP A 76 -1.38 8.93 0.65
CA ASP A 76 -2.28 7.78 0.44
C ASP A 76 -1.98 6.61 1.39
N HIS A 77 -0.84 6.65 2.08
CA HIS A 77 -0.44 5.70 3.13
C HIS A 77 -0.60 6.29 4.53
N ALA A 78 -0.07 7.48 4.74
CA ALA A 78 -0.04 8.18 6.03
C ALA A 78 -1.05 9.33 6.13
N GLY A 79 -1.95 9.50 5.16
CA GLY A 79 -2.79 10.68 5.03
C GLY A 79 -3.73 10.94 6.20
N ASN A 80 -4.20 9.89 6.87
CA ASN A 80 -5.06 10.02 8.04
C ASN A 80 -4.31 9.76 9.36
N LEU A 81 -2.97 9.70 9.35
CA LEU A 81 -2.19 9.33 10.53
C LEU A 81 -2.48 10.23 11.75
N GLU A 82 -2.56 11.55 11.54
CA GLU A 82 -2.89 12.46 12.64
C GLU A 82 -4.27 12.17 13.26
N ALA A 83 -5.28 11.99 12.42
CA ALA A 83 -6.63 11.67 12.87
C ALA A 83 -6.66 10.33 13.61
N MET A 84 -5.91 9.36 13.11
CA MET A 84 -5.80 8.04 13.73
C MET A 84 -5.08 8.07 15.08
N LEU A 85 -3.95 8.79 15.19
CA LEU A 85 -3.23 8.91 16.46
C LEU A 85 -4.05 9.64 17.53
N ARG A 86 -4.96 10.56 17.13
CA ARG A 86 -5.92 11.19 18.04
C ARG A 86 -7.06 10.25 18.44
N ALA A 87 -7.57 9.46 17.50
CA ALA A 87 -8.64 8.50 17.76
C ALA A 87 -8.17 7.26 18.55
N ALA A 88 -6.89 6.92 18.42
CA ALA A 88 -6.24 5.76 19.05
C ALA A 88 -5.13 6.20 20.02
N PRO A 89 -5.45 6.82 21.17
CA PRO A 89 -4.45 7.44 22.04
C PRO A 89 -3.47 6.43 22.66
N ARG A 90 -3.81 5.14 22.71
CA ARG A 90 -2.96 4.07 23.21
C ARG A 90 -2.14 3.37 22.11
N ALA A 91 -2.39 3.67 20.85
CA ALA A 91 -1.65 3.05 19.76
C ALA A 91 -0.20 3.57 19.72
N ARG A 92 0.71 2.66 19.44
CA ARG A 92 2.10 2.96 19.08
C ARG A 92 2.26 2.98 17.57
N LEU A 93 3.06 3.90 17.09
CA LEU A 93 3.36 4.07 15.67
C LEU A 93 4.58 3.24 15.29
N VAL A 94 4.47 2.45 14.23
CA VAL A 94 5.55 1.63 13.67
C VAL A 94 5.86 2.13 12.27
N LEU A 95 7.10 2.56 12.04
CA LEU A 95 7.52 3.08 10.72
C LEU A 95 9.06 3.07 10.62
N SER A 96 9.59 3.29 9.43
CA SER A 96 11.04 3.46 9.26
C SER A 96 11.55 4.75 9.93
N PHE A 97 12.84 4.78 10.27
CA PHE A 97 13.46 5.98 10.83
C PHE A 97 13.32 7.19 9.90
N LEU A 98 13.48 6.99 8.58
CA LEU A 98 13.37 8.07 7.61
C LEU A 98 11.92 8.57 7.47
N ALA A 99 10.93 7.69 7.46
CA ALA A 99 9.52 8.10 7.51
C ALA A 99 9.23 8.91 8.79
N MET A 100 9.73 8.45 9.93
CA MET A 100 9.58 9.18 11.20
C MET A 100 10.13 10.61 11.10
N LEU A 101 11.30 10.82 10.49
CA LEU A 101 11.86 12.16 10.31
C LEU A 101 11.02 13.07 9.41
N LYS A 102 10.30 12.49 8.44
CA LYS A 102 9.48 13.23 7.46
C LYS A 102 8.11 13.62 8.01
N ILE A 103 7.48 12.74 8.82
CA ILE A 103 6.08 12.91 9.27
C ILE A 103 5.92 13.05 10.78
N ALA A 104 7.01 13.12 11.54
CA ALA A 104 6.96 13.27 13.00
C ALA A 104 6.17 14.52 13.42
N ARG A 105 5.25 14.32 14.34
CA ARG A 105 4.45 15.35 15.00
C ARG A 105 4.81 15.34 16.47
N PRO A 106 5.56 16.34 16.98
CA PRO A 106 6.05 16.33 18.36
C PRO A 106 4.98 16.13 19.44
N ASP A 107 3.75 16.55 19.15
CA ASP A 107 2.59 16.39 20.01
C ASP A 107 1.94 14.98 19.98
N LEU A 108 2.23 14.19 18.95
CA LEU A 108 1.60 12.88 18.71
C LEU A 108 2.58 11.71 18.62
N THR A 109 3.82 11.99 18.18
CA THR A 109 4.86 10.98 17.93
C THR A 109 5.99 11.10 18.96
N THR A 110 5.64 11.02 20.25
CA THR A 110 6.63 11.00 21.33
C THR A 110 7.48 9.73 21.25
N PRO A 111 8.74 9.74 21.71
CA PRO A 111 9.65 8.60 21.57
C PRO A 111 9.11 7.28 22.13
N ASP A 112 8.30 7.34 23.19
CA ASP A 112 7.66 6.17 23.82
C ASP A 112 6.52 5.59 22.97
N ARG A 113 5.96 6.38 22.05
CA ARG A 113 4.92 5.96 21.11
C ARG A 113 5.45 5.46 19.78
N VAL A 114 6.75 5.55 19.50
CA VAL A 114 7.34 5.18 18.22
C VAL A 114 8.17 3.90 18.36
N LEU A 115 8.00 2.99 17.41
CA LEU A 115 8.84 1.81 17.22
C LEU A 115 9.43 1.87 15.80
N ILE A 116 10.75 1.85 15.69
CA ILE A 116 11.43 1.95 14.40
C ILE A 116 11.47 0.58 13.72
N ALA A 117 10.93 0.52 12.50
CA ALA A 117 11.00 -0.62 11.61
C ALA A 117 12.24 -0.51 10.70
N THR A 118 13.14 -1.47 10.81
CA THR A 118 14.38 -1.51 10.00
C THR A 118 14.40 -2.77 9.14
N PRO A 119 14.56 -2.67 7.81
CA PRO A 119 14.67 -3.85 6.95
C PRO A 119 15.74 -4.83 7.43
N GLY A 120 15.38 -6.13 7.41
CA GLY A 120 16.22 -7.22 7.91
C GLY A 120 16.04 -7.53 9.40
N GLN A 121 15.25 -6.74 10.13
CA GLN A 121 14.91 -7.02 11.53
C GLN A 121 13.50 -7.63 11.65
N ALA A 122 13.23 -8.23 12.79
CA ALA A 122 11.90 -8.68 13.17
C ALA A 122 11.35 -7.81 14.30
N LEU A 123 10.03 -7.57 14.27
CA LEU A 123 9.29 -6.86 15.30
C LEU A 123 8.24 -7.78 15.91
N THR A 124 8.00 -7.63 17.20
CA THR A 124 6.85 -8.26 17.86
C THR A 124 5.82 -7.16 18.17
N LEU A 125 4.64 -7.27 17.57
CA LEU A 125 3.51 -6.37 17.76
C LEU A 125 2.37 -7.19 18.38
N GLY A 126 2.20 -7.06 19.68
CA GLY A 126 1.29 -7.93 20.42
C GLY A 126 1.67 -9.41 20.34
N GLU A 127 0.72 -10.21 19.88
CA GLU A 127 0.90 -11.65 19.68
C GLU A 127 1.54 -12.04 18.35
N ARG A 128 1.84 -11.07 17.46
CA ARG A 128 2.35 -11.32 16.12
C ARG A 128 3.81 -10.94 15.95
N ARG A 129 4.49 -11.72 15.14
CA ARG A 129 5.86 -11.47 14.73
C ARG A 129 5.90 -11.07 13.26
N PHE A 130 6.52 -9.92 12.98
CA PHE A 130 6.70 -9.38 11.64
C PHE A 130 8.18 -9.34 11.27
N GLY A 131 8.51 -9.91 10.11
CA GLY A 131 9.76 -9.59 9.41
C GLY A 131 9.63 -8.25 8.70
N VAL A 132 10.58 -7.35 8.89
CA VAL A 132 10.62 -6.07 8.15
C VAL A 132 11.48 -6.25 6.92
N ILE A 133 10.95 -5.90 5.74
CA ILE A 133 11.70 -5.98 4.48
C ILE A 133 11.78 -4.61 3.79
N ARG A 134 12.71 -4.50 2.84
CA ARG A 134 12.62 -3.51 1.77
C ARG A 134 11.83 -4.13 0.64
N PRO A 135 10.65 -3.60 0.28
CA PRO A 135 9.91 -4.08 -0.89
C PRO A 135 10.73 -3.90 -2.17
N PRO A 136 10.56 -4.76 -3.19
CA PRO A 136 11.40 -4.71 -4.40
C PRO A 136 11.18 -3.47 -5.26
N VAL A 137 9.98 -2.89 -5.23
CA VAL A 137 9.64 -1.62 -5.92
C VAL A 137 9.17 -0.63 -4.86
N PHE A 138 9.63 0.60 -4.93
CA PHE A 138 9.30 1.68 -3.99
C PHE A 138 9.60 3.03 -4.61
N ASP A 139 8.84 4.05 -4.28
CA ASP A 139 9.05 5.44 -4.68
C ASP A 139 9.78 6.25 -3.61
N SER A 140 9.59 5.89 -2.33
CA SER A 140 10.30 6.52 -1.21
C SER A 140 11.40 5.65 -0.63
N SER A 141 12.56 6.25 -0.36
CA SER A 141 13.65 5.60 0.38
C SER A 141 13.26 5.22 1.82
N ALA A 142 12.15 5.75 2.33
CA ALA A 142 11.60 5.41 3.65
C ALA A 142 10.79 4.11 3.64
N THR A 143 10.38 3.60 2.48
CA THR A 143 9.46 2.47 2.34
C THR A 143 9.99 1.21 3.01
N VAL A 144 9.12 0.58 3.81
CA VAL A 144 9.31 -0.76 4.40
C VAL A 144 8.06 -1.60 4.11
N GLY A 145 8.21 -2.91 4.06
CA GLY A 145 7.12 -3.86 4.04
C GLY A 145 7.13 -4.69 5.31
N TYR A 146 5.99 -5.28 5.64
CA TYR A 146 5.81 -6.09 6.85
C TYR A 146 5.37 -7.51 6.45
N TYR A 147 6.14 -8.50 6.80
CA TYR A 147 5.79 -9.91 6.62
C TYR A 147 5.32 -10.50 7.94
N ASP A 148 4.02 -10.78 8.04
CA ASP A 148 3.43 -11.46 9.19
C ASP A 148 3.75 -12.96 9.13
N GLU A 149 4.61 -13.42 10.02
CA GLU A 149 5.03 -14.82 10.10
C GLU A 149 3.90 -15.76 10.57
N THR A 150 2.82 -15.21 11.14
CA THR A 150 1.69 -16.01 11.64
C THR A 150 0.76 -16.47 10.52
N THR A 151 0.46 -15.56 9.58
CA THR A 151 -0.47 -15.82 8.48
C THR A 151 0.22 -15.97 7.13
N GLY A 152 1.55 -15.77 7.06
CA GLY A 152 2.28 -15.70 5.79
C GLY A 152 1.89 -14.49 4.94
N SER A 153 1.34 -13.43 5.55
CA SER A 153 0.87 -12.24 4.82
C SER A 153 1.98 -11.22 4.64
N LEU A 154 2.17 -10.74 3.41
CA LEU A 154 3.12 -9.69 3.08
C LEU A 154 2.39 -8.38 2.77
N PHE A 155 2.45 -7.41 3.66
CA PHE A 155 2.05 -6.02 3.42
C PHE A 155 3.18 -5.34 2.66
N SER A 156 2.99 -5.15 1.36
CA SER A 156 4.09 -4.88 0.42
C SER A 156 4.22 -3.40 0.01
N ALA A 157 3.51 -2.48 0.68
CA ALA A 157 3.42 -1.09 0.26
C ALA A 157 2.92 -1.00 -1.20
N ASP A 158 3.61 -0.24 -2.04
CA ASP A 158 3.29 -0.08 -3.47
C ASP A 158 3.65 -1.29 -4.32
N SER A 159 4.66 -2.07 -3.87
CA SER A 159 5.10 -3.25 -4.63
C SER A 159 3.92 -4.18 -4.91
N PHE A 160 3.85 -4.65 -6.16
CA PHE A 160 2.79 -5.55 -6.63
C PHE A 160 1.40 -4.90 -6.76
N GLY A 161 1.30 -3.57 -6.62
CA GLY A 161 0.10 -2.82 -6.91
C GLY A 161 -0.15 -2.67 -8.42
N GLY A 162 -1.31 -2.15 -8.78
CA GLY A 162 -1.67 -1.86 -10.16
C GLY A 162 -3.00 -1.13 -10.29
N LEU A 163 -3.16 -0.44 -11.41
CA LEU A 163 -4.44 0.12 -11.82
C LEU A 163 -5.43 -1.00 -12.17
N VAL A 164 -6.69 -0.78 -11.90
CA VAL A 164 -7.76 -1.72 -12.22
C VAL A 164 -8.85 -1.06 -13.07
N PRO A 165 -9.49 -1.77 -14.03
CA PRO A 165 -10.53 -1.19 -14.87
C PRO A 165 -11.80 -0.84 -14.10
N ALA A 166 -12.07 -1.50 -12.99
CA ALA A 166 -13.21 -1.28 -12.09
C ALA A 166 -12.84 -1.68 -10.65
N PRO A 167 -13.51 -1.12 -9.63
CA PRO A 167 -13.34 -1.56 -8.25
C PRO A 167 -13.49 -3.07 -8.10
N THR A 168 -12.55 -3.71 -7.41
CA THR A 168 -12.51 -5.17 -7.24
C THR A 168 -11.86 -5.55 -5.91
N SER A 169 -12.31 -6.65 -5.32
CA SER A 169 -11.70 -7.28 -4.15
C SER A 169 -10.84 -8.50 -4.49
N THR A 170 -10.66 -8.80 -5.79
CA THR A 170 -9.90 -9.96 -6.27
C THR A 170 -8.91 -9.56 -7.33
N ALA A 171 -7.77 -10.25 -7.37
CA ALA A 171 -6.78 -10.11 -8.44
C ALA A 171 -6.32 -11.49 -8.90
N ASP A 172 -6.01 -11.61 -10.19
CA ASP A 172 -5.40 -12.79 -10.79
C ASP A 172 -4.19 -12.35 -11.61
N VAL A 173 -3.01 -12.79 -11.24
CA VAL A 173 -1.77 -12.48 -11.95
C VAL A 173 -1.69 -13.04 -13.38
N ARG A 174 -2.67 -13.89 -13.76
CA ARG A 174 -2.79 -14.40 -15.13
C ARG A 174 -3.69 -13.54 -16.00
N ASP A 175 -4.41 -12.59 -15.38
CA ASP A 175 -5.23 -11.63 -16.12
C ASP A 175 -4.33 -10.57 -16.77
N PRO A 176 -4.32 -10.47 -18.11
CA PRO A 176 -3.55 -9.43 -18.82
C PRO A 176 -3.88 -8.01 -18.34
N ALA A 177 -5.16 -7.72 -18.01
CA ALA A 177 -5.55 -6.40 -17.53
C ALA A 177 -4.89 -6.06 -16.18
N TYR A 178 -4.77 -7.05 -15.28
CA TYR A 178 -4.02 -6.86 -14.05
C TYR A 178 -2.52 -6.60 -14.30
N LEU A 179 -1.89 -7.40 -15.17
CA LEU A 179 -0.47 -7.25 -15.49
C LEU A 179 -0.18 -5.91 -16.16
N ASP A 180 -1.04 -5.47 -17.07
CA ASP A 180 -0.91 -4.16 -17.74
C ASP A 180 -1.06 -3.02 -16.72
N GLY A 181 -2.07 -3.08 -15.87
CA GLY A 181 -2.29 -2.10 -14.81
C GLY A 181 -1.12 -2.04 -13.80
N SER A 182 -0.57 -3.21 -13.45
CA SER A 182 0.62 -3.31 -12.59
C SER A 182 1.86 -2.71 -13.27
N THR A 183 2.08 -3.01 -14.56
CA THR A 183 3.19 -2.45 -15.34
C THR A 183 3.11 -0.93 -15.39
N ILE A 184 1.93 -0.37 -15.70
CA ILE A 184 1.72 1.08 -15.76
C ILE A 184 1.99 1.71 -14.40
N PHE A 185 1.40 1.17 -13.33
CA PHE A 185 1.55 1.72 -11.99
C PHE A 185 3.00 1.65 -11.50
N MET A 186 3.65 0.49 -11.58
CA MET A 186 5.05 0.33 -11.14
C MET A 186 6.00 1.25 -11.93
N SER A 187 5.77 1.37 -13.24
CA SER A 187 6.56 2.22 -14.13
C SER A 187 6.38 3.72 -13.83
N ALA A 188 5.15 4.14 -13.54
CA ALA A 188 4.83 5.53 -13.21
C ALA A 188 5.32 5.92 -11.81
N ASN A 189 5.10 5.04 -10.84
CA ASN A 189 5.40 5.31 -9.43
C ASN A 189 6.90 5.19 -9.11
N SER A 190 7.63 4.34 -9.83
CA SER A 190 9.03 4.04 -9.56
C SER A 190 9.86 4.10 -10.85
N ALA A 191 10.03 5.30 -11.39
CA ALA A 191 10.72 5.52 -12.68
C ALA A 191 12.16 4.96 -12.72
N TRP A 192 12.85 4.88 -11.57
CA TRP A 192 14.18 4.28 -11.44
C TRP A 192 14.22 2.79 -11.85
N LEU A 193 13.06 2.12 -11.86
CA LEU A 193 12.94 0.69 -12.16
C LEU A 193 13.47 0.34 -13.57
N HIS A 194 13.34 1.26 -14.52
CA HIS A 194 13.79 1.06 -15.90
C HIS A 194 15.31 1.18 -16.05
N ASP A 195 15.97 1.92 -15.16
CA ASP A 195 17.40 2.18 -15.17
C ASP A 195 18.20 1.27 -14.25
N VAL A 196 17.51 0.43 -13.43
CA VAL A 196 18.20 -0.45 -12.48
C VAL A 196 18.87 -1.62 -13.19
N ALA A 197 20.06 -2.01 -12.71
CA ALA A 197 20.73 -3.21 -13.22
C ALA A 197 19.87 -4.47 -12.93
N PRO A 198 19.53 -5.29 -13.94
CA PRO A 198 18.65 -6.44 -13.77
C PRO A 198 19.09 -7.41 -12.67
N ALA A 199 20.39 -7.65 -12.53
CA ALA A 199 20.91 -8.51 -11.46
C ALA A 199 20.70 -7.93 -10.05
N GLY A 200 20.72 -6.60 -9.91
CA GLY A 200 20.41 -5.91 -8.65
C GLY A 200 18.94 -6.05 -8.29
N PHE A 201 18.08 -5.82 -9.26
CA PHE A 201 16.63 -5.92 -9.09
C PHE A 201 16.18 -7.36 -8.79
N ARG A 202 16.77 -8.36 -9.49
CA ARG A 202 16.53 -9.78 -9.20
C ARG A 202 16.80 -10.11 -7.72
N ARG A 203 17.90 -9.63 -7.14
CA ARG A 203 18.20 -9.86 -5.71
C ARG A 203 17.15 -9.24 -4.78
N ALA A 204 16.55 -8.10 -5.16
CA ALA A 204 15.45 -7.53 -4.39
C ALA A 204 14.18 -8.41 -4.47
N LEU A 205 13.85 -8.93 -5.65
CA LEU A 205 12.75 -9.88 -5.84
C LEU A 205 13.00 -11.22 -5.11
N ASP A 206 14.24 -11.69 -5.04
CA ASP A 206 14.61 -12.94 -4.36
C ASP A 206 14.33 -12.88 -2.85
N VAL A 207 14.27 -11.70 -2.23
CA VAL A 207 13.81 -11.54 -0.84
C VAL A 207 12.36 -12.04 -0.72
N VAL A 208 11.47 -11.59 -1.62
CA VAL A 208 10.05 -11.99 -1.62
C VAL A 208 9.90 -13.47 -2.02
N ARG A 209 10.64 -13.93 -3.03
CA ARG A 209 10.66 -15.36 -3.41
C ARG A 209 11.09 -16.26 -2.25
N GLY A 210 12.07 -15.80 -1.44
CA GLY A 210 12.54 -16.53 -0.26
C GLY A 210 11.53 -16.59 0.87
N LEU A 211 10.75 -15.54 1.08
CA LEU A 211 9.66 -15.49 2.08
C LEU A 211 8.49 -16.41 1.69
N ARG A 212 8.21 -16.58 0.41
CA ARG A 212 7.07 -17.36 -0.11
C ARG A 212 5.75 -17.01 0.58
N PRO A 213 5.33 -15.72 0.54
CA PRO A 213 4.11 -15.32 1.22
C PRO A 213 2.89 -16.09 0.70
N GLU A 214 2.02 -16.50 1.61
CA GLU A 214 0.72 -17.11 1.31
C GLU A 214 -0.22 -16.12 0.64
N VAL A 215 -0.12 -14.84 1.04
CA VAL A 215 -0.85 -13.74 0.43
C VAL A 215 0.02 -12.48 0.39
N VAL A 216 -0.04 -11.76 -0.72
CA VAL A 216 0.53 -10.41 -0.86
C VAL A 216 -0.60 -9.40 -0.75
N LEU A 217 -0.42 -8.40 0.08
CA LEU A 217 -1.38 -7.35 0.43
C LEU A 217 -0.79 -5.98 0.05
N PRO A 218 -0.86 -5.60 -1.25
CA PRO A 218 -0.37 -4.31 -1.70
C PRO A 218 -1.36 -3.20 -1.37
N THR A 219 -0.89 -2.01 -1.04
CA THR A 219 -1.77 -0.84 -0.83
C THR A 219 -2.59 -0.54 -2.08
N HIS A 220 -1.98 -0.72 -3.25
CA HIS A 220 -2.60 -0.40 -4.55
C HIS A 220 -3.07 -1.64 -5.31
N GLY A 221 -3.69 -2.60 -4.61
CA GLY A 221 -4.22 -3.78 -5.28
C GLY A 221 -4.99 -4.71 -4.37
N ALA A 222 -5.86 -5.52 -4.97
CA ALA A 222 -6.55 -6.57 -4.23
C ALA A 222 -5.56 -7.64 -3.72
N PRO A 223 -5.90 -8.37 -2.63
CA PRO A 223 -5.08 -9.46 -2.11
C PRO A 223 -4.75 -10.52 -3.16
N LEU A 224 -3.48 -10.90 -3.25
CA LEU A 224 -2.95 -11.87 -4.22
C LEU A 224 -2.51 -13.14 -3.48
N LYS A 225 -3.30 -14.21 -3.61
CA LYS A 225 -3.09 -15.47 -2.88
C LYS A 225 -2.26 -16.45 -3.70
N GLY A 226 -1.14 -16.95 -3.12
CA GLY A 226 -0.32 -18.02 -3.70
C GLY A 226 0.45 -17.65 -4.97
N GLU A 227 0.51 -16.37 -5.35
CA GLU A 227 0.98 -15.91 -6.67
C GLU A 227 2.28 -15.09 -6.61
N SER A 228 2.96 -15.08 -5.46
CA SER A 228 4.15 -14.23 -5.25
C SER A 228 5.29 -14.50 -6.24
N GLY A 229 5.47 -15.74 -6.67
CA GLY A 229 6.46 -16.11 -7.68
C GLY A 229 6.16 -15.49 -9.04
N ALA A 230 4.92 -15.63 -9.51
CA ALA A 230 4.48 -15.08 -10.80
C ALA A 230 4.55 -13.54 -10.82
N LEU A 231 4.22 -12.88 -9.69
CA LEU A 231 4.40 -11.43 -9.53
C LEU A 231 5.86 -11.02 -9.69
N CYS A 232 6.77 -11.72 -9.01
CA CYS A 232 8.20 -11.46 -9.12
C CYS A 232 8.70 -11.69 -10.56
N ASP A 233 8.24 -12.72 -11.24
CA ASP A 233 8.61 -13.03 -12.63
C ASP A 233 8.06 -11.98 -13.62
N HIS A 234 6.91 -11.37 -13.30
CA HIS A 234 6.39 -10.24 -14.07
C HIS A 234 7.27 -9.00 -13.90
N LEU A 235 7.52 -8.58 -12.67
CA LEU A 235 8.31 -7.38 -12.38
C LEU A 235 9.77 -7.51 -12.87
N GLU A 236 10.35 -8.71 -12.86
CA GLU A 236 11.73 -8.96 -13.30
C GLU A 236 11.97 -8.56 -14.78
N LYS A 237 10.88 -8.42 -15.56
CA LYS A 237 10.93 -8.04 -16.98
C LYS A 237 10.99 -6.52 -17.20
N LEU A 238 10.73 -5.71 -16.18
CA LEU A 238 10.59 -4.26 -16.34
C LEU A 238 11.92 -3.50 -16.50
N PRO A 239 13.06 -3.89 -15.87
CA PRO A 239 14.34 -3.22 -16.11
C PRO A 239 14.70 -3.20 -17.59
N GLY A 240 15.11 -2.03 -18.10
CA GLY A 240 15.48 -1.83 -19.50
C GLY A 240 14.31 -1.68 -20.48
N THR A 241 13.05 -1.69 -20.00
CA THR A 241 11.90 -1.33 -20.82
C THR A 241 11.67 0.18 -20.84
N GLU A 242 10.84 0.67 -21.76
CA GLU A 242 10.48 2.10 -21.80
C GLU A 242 9.64 2.48 -20.58
N PRO A 243 9.98 3.58 -19.89
CA PRO A 243 9.20 4.06 -18.74
C PRO A 243 7.83 4.59 -19.18
N PHE A 244 6.88 4.57 -18.26
CA PHE A 244 5.60 5.24 -18.45
C PHE A 244 5.81 6.74 -18.63
N ARG A 245 5.17 7.32 -19.66
CA ARG A 245 5.25 8.75 -19.94
C ARG A 245 3.99 9.45 -19.46
N PHE A 246 4.17 10.32 -18.48
CA PHE A 246 3.08 11.18 -18.04
C PHE A 246 2.67 12.16 -19.15
N PRO A 247 1.38 12.57 -19.19
CA PRO A 247 0.95 13.61 -20.11
C PRO A 247 1.71 14.91 -19.84
N ASP A 248 2.14 15.57 -20.90
CA ASP A 248 2.63 16.95 -20.81
C ASP A 248 1.45 17.94 -20.60
N ASP A 249 1.74 19.24 -20.43
CA ASP A 249 0.71 20.27 -20.18
C ASP A 249 -0.34 20.30 -21.31
N ALA A 250 0.05 20.11 -22.55
CA ALA A 250 -0.87 20.14 -23.69
C ALA A 250 -1.82 18.95 -23.66
N ALA A 251 -1.30 17.75 -23.45
CA ALA A 251 -2.09 16.53 -23.32
C ALA A 251 -3.00 16.58 -22.07
N PHE A 252 -2.50 17.09 -20.94
CA PHE A 252 -3.30 17.27 -19.73
C PHE A 252 -4.47 18.23 -19.94
N ARG A 253 -4.30 19.35 -20.65
CA ARG A 253 -5.39 20.28 -20.98
C ARG A 253 -6.47 19.63 -21.83
N VAL A 254 -6.07 18.80 -22.81
CA VAL A 254 -7.03 18.03 -23.63
C VAL A 254 -7.83 17.06 -22.74
N MET A 255 -7.17 16.35 -21.83
CA MET A 255 -7.84 15.46 -20.87
C MET A 255 -8.85 16.22 -19.99
N LEU A 256 -8.48 17.38 -19.47
CA LEU A 256 -9.37 18.22 -18.66
C LEU A 256 -10.64 18.66 -19.43
N GLU A 257 -10.50 19.07 -20.69
CA GLU A 257 -11.66 19.43 -21.51
C GLU A 257 -12.57 18.22 -21.79
N GLN A 258 -11.99 17.05 -22.02
CA GLN A 258 -12.75 15.81 -22.19
C GLN A 258 -13.52 15.43 -20.89
N MET A 259 -12.88 15.53 -19.74
CA MET A 259 -13.52 15.28 -18.43
C MET A 259 -14.68 16.26 -18.17
N LYS A 260 -14.49 17.56 -18.45
CA LYS A 260 -15.55 18.57 -18.32
C LYS A 260 -16.74 18.26 -19.25
N ALA A 261 -16.46 17.86 -20.50
CA ALA A 261 -17.51 17.52 -21.47
C ALA A 261 -18.31 16.27 -21.05
N GLN A 262 -17.68 15.32 -20.35
CA GLN A 262 -18.34 14.12 -19.82
C GLN A 262 -19.10 14.42 -18.52
N GLY A 263 -18.53 15.21 -17.60
CA GLY A 263 -19.17 15.64 -16.34
C GLY A 263 -20.37 16.57 -16.57
N GLY A 264 -20.37 17.37 -17.62
CA GLY A 264 -21.51 18.21 -18.01
C GLY A 264 -22.70 17.47 -18.63
N ARG A 265 -22.58 16.15 -18.85
CA ARG A 265 -23.70 15.29 -19.33
C ARG A 265 -24.38 14.51 -18.20
N ALA A 266 -23.88 14.60 -16.97
CA ALA A 266 -24.40 13.89 -15.79
C ALA A 266 -25.11 14.81 -14.78
N ALA A 267 -25.42 16.07 -15.17
CA ALA A 267 -26.19 17.04 -14.36
C ALA A 267 -27.60 17.24 -14.92
#